data_c1940dd0fa1613ee5df2082190be04be
#
_entry.id   c1940dd0fa1613ee5df2082190be04be
#
_cell.length_a   1.000
_cell.length_b   1.000
_cell.length_c   1.000
_cell.angle_alpha   90.00
_cell.angle_beta   90.00
_cell.angle_gamma   90.00
#
_symmetry.space_group_name_H-M   'P 1'
#
loop_
_entity.id
_entity.type
_entity.pdbx_description
1 polymer ?
#
loop_
_entity_poly.entity_id
_entity_poly.type
_entity_poly.pdbx_seq_one_letter_code
_entity_poly.pdbx_strand_id
1 'polypeptide(L)'
;RLESFPIHKMQYDLDNLPVAGNVVGQLYPEIYNCIHCNACSKSCPQGLNVMKYIALAQRGDYAGCAKESFRCVSCDICASRCPVKISHSAVGLLARRLMGKFIAKKSVPLAKRVEEIKAGAYVDEIEALSHMSSDALRRLYEQRDIEK
;
A
#
# COMPACT_ATOMS: atom_id res chain seq x y z
N ARG A 1 7.29 13.79 -24.75
CA ARG A 1 8.26 13.11 -23.89
C ARG A 1 7.53 12.78 -22.60
N LEU A 2 7.21 11.50 -22.41
CA LEU A 2 6.82 10.97 -21.10
C LEU A 2 8.11 11.00 -20.25
N GLU A 3 8.26 12.02 -19.43
CA GLU A 3 9.28 12.00 -18.39
C GLU A 3 8.91 10.83 -17.46
N SER A 4 9.78 9.83 -17.44
CA SER A 4 9.63 8.65 -16.59
C SER A 4 9.46 9.11 -15.15
N PHE A 5 8.29 8.82 -14.56
CA PHE A 5 8.12 8.94 -13.11
C PHE A 5 9.23 8.15 -12.43
N PRO A 6 10.02 8.73 -11.55
CA PRO A 6 11.12 8.01 -10.92
C PRO A 6 10.54 6.92 -10.01
N ILE A 7 10.49 5.70 -10.53
CA ILE A 7 10.08 4.47 -9.81
C ILE A 7 10.88 4.31 -8.49
N HIS A 8 12.08 4.87 -8.43
CA HIS A 8 12.93 4.88 -7.24
C HIS A 8 12.31 5.54 -6.00
N LYS A 9 11.36 6.47 -6.16
CA LYS A 9 10.65 7.09 -5.01
C LYS A 9 9.64 6.17 -4.33
N MET A 10 9.39 4.97 -4.83
CA MET A 10 8.45 4.01 -4.24
C MET A 10 9.11 2.97 -3.32
N GLN A 11 10.42 2.95 -3.22
CA GLN A 11 11.17 2.11 -2.28
C GLN A 11 11.56 2.94 -1.06
N TYR A 12 10.98 2.63 0.09
CA TYR A 12 11.25 3.32 1.34
C TYR A 12 11.93 2.38 2.32
N ASP A 13 13.07 2.78 2.84
CA ASP A 13 13.66 2.17 4.02
C ASP A 13 12.98 2.73 5.27
N LEU A 14 11.93 2.03 5.72
CA LEU A 14 11.13 2.47 6.86
C LEU A 14 11.89 2.38 8.20
N ASP A 15 13.02 1.67 8.26
CA ASP A 15 13.83 1.56 9.48
C ASP A 15 14.68 2.81 9.68
N ASN A 16 15.09 3.44 8.59
CA ASN A 16 15.93 4.64 8.59
C ASN A 16 15.16 5.94 8.32
N LEU A 17 13.82 5.88 8.17
CA LEU A 17 13.04 7.12 8.04
C LEU A 17 12.95 7.85 9.38
N PRO A 18 13.34 9.13 9.44
CA PRO A 18 13.17 9.94 10.64
C PRO A 18 11.67 10.10 10.94
N VAL A 19 11.22 9.54 12.05
CA VAL A 19 9.79 9.61 12.47
C VAL A 19 9.42 10.99 13.02
N ALA A 20 10.39 11.89 13.18
CA ALA A 20 10.17 13.24 13.68
C ALA A 20 9.64 14.16 12.58
N GLY A 21 8.47 14.73 12.78
CA GLY A 21 7.84 15.69 11.86
C GLY A 21 6.99 15.04 10.77
N ASN A 22 6.61 15.83 9.77
CA ASN A 22 5.83 15.33 8.63
C ASN A 22 6.74 14.68 7.58
N VAL A 23 7.08 13.41 7.75
CA VAL A 23 7.92 12.60 6.85
C VAL A 23 7.37 12.60 5.41
N VAL A 24 6.06 12.52 5.24
CA VAL A 24 5.43 12.54 3.91
C VAL A 24 5.66 13.89 3.23
N GLY A 25 5.50 14.99 3.96
CA GLY A 25 5.76 16.35 3.45
C GLY A 25 7.23 16.61 3.16
N GLN A 26 8.16 15.96 3.88
CA GLN A 26 9.60 16.05 3.61
C GLN A 26 10.00 15.31 2.34
N LEU A 27 9.45 14.10 2.12
CA LEU A 27 9.75 13.28 0.94
C LEU A 27 9.00 13.74 -0.32
N TYR A 28 7.82 14.33 -0.15
CA TYR A 28 6.95 14.81 -1.22
C TYR A 28 6.54 16.27 -0.97
N PRO A 29 7.48 17.23 -0.97
CA PRO A 29 7.18 18.64 -0.68
C PRO A 29 6.18 19.27 -1.66
N GLU A 30 6.05 18.69 -2.87
CA GLU A 30 5.06 19.12 -3.86
C GLU A 30 3.61 19.05 -3.38
N ILE A 31 3.29 18.28 -2.30
CA ILE A 31 1.93 18.25 -1.74
C ILE A 31 1.48 19.65 -1.27
N TYR A 32 2.40 20.49 -0.82
CA TYR A 32 2.09 21.84 -0.35
C TYR A 32 1.76 22.83 -1.48
N ASN A 33 2.06 22.46 -2.73
CA ASN A 33 1.68 23.25 -3.92
C ASN A 33 0.24 23.00 -4.37
N CYS A 34 -0.52 22.18 -3.64
CA CYS A 34 -1.89 21.82 -4.01
C CYS A 34 -2.81 23.04 -4.05
N ILE A 35 -3.36 23.34 -5.23
CA ILE A 35 -4.31 24.45 -5.45
C ILE A 35 -5.78 24.06 -5.23
N HIS A 36 -6.02 22.87 -4.71
CA HIS A 36 -7.36 22.35 -4.37
C HIS A 36 -8.36 22.30 -5.55
N CYS A 37 -7.89 22.17 -6.79
CA CYS A 37 -8.74 22.14 -8.00
C CYS A 37 -9.61 20.90 -8.15
N ASN A 38 -9.41 19.86 -7.32
CA ASN A 38 -10.15 18.60 -7.29
C ASN A 38 -10.09 17.75 -8.57
N ALA A 39 -9.22 18.09 -9.53
CA ALA A 39 -9.06 17.30 -10.76
C ALA A 39 -8.67 15.84 -10.48
N CYS A 40 -7.83 15.62 -9.47
CA CYS A 40 -7.36 14.31 -9.04
C CYS A 40 -8.49 13.40 -8.53
N SER A 41 -9.43 13.91 -7.71
CA SER A 41 -10.58 13.12 -7.20
C SER A 41 -11.58 12.84 -8.32
N LYS A 42 -11.86 13.82 -9.18
CA LYS A 42 -12.79 13.66 -10.31
C LYS A 42 -12.32 12.64 -11.33
N SER A 43 -11.00 12.46 -11.49
CA SER A 43 -10.41 11.51 -12.44
C SER A 43 -10.12 10.14 -11.84
N CYS A 44 -10.37 9.92 -10.54
CA CYS A 44 -10.04 8.66 -9.89
C CYS A 44 -11.01 7.54 -10.30
N PRO A 45 -10.54 6.43 -10.93
CA PRO A 45 -11.42 5.32 -11.34
C PRO A 45 -11.98 4.55 -10.14
N GLN A 46 -11.34 4.65 -8.96
CA GLN A 46 -11.80 4.04 -7.73
C GLN A 46 -12.76 4.94 -6.91
N GLY A 47 -13.10 6.13 -7.43
CA GLY A 47 -13.97 7.07 -6.74
C GLY A 47 -13.41 7.61 -5.42
N LEU A 48 -12.07 7.63 -5.27
CA LEU A 48 -11.44 8.12 -4.05
C LEU A 48 -11.45 9.64 -4.00
N ASN A 49 -11.64 10.19 -2.80
CA ASN A 49 -11.40 11.60 -2.55
C ASN A 49 -9.89 11.86 -2.39
N VAL A 50 -9.20 11.94 -3.56
CA VAL A 50 -7.73 12.08 -3.63
C VAL A 50 -7.28 13.40 -2.99
N MET A 51 -8.02 14.48 -3.23
CA MET A 51 -7.71 15.79 -2.65
C MET A 51 -7.75 15.74 -1.11
N LYS A 52 -8.72 15.00 -0.53
CA LYS A 52 -8.84 14.83 0.92
C LYS A 52 -7.62 14.15 1.52
N TYR A 53 -7.15 13.03 0.93
CA TYR A 53 -6.01 12.34 1.51
C TYR A 53 -4.70 13.12 1.33
N ILE A 54 -4.55 13.96 0.29
CA ILE A 54 -3.43 14.90 0.18
C ILE A 54 -3.49 15.95 1.29
N ALA A 55 -4.66 16.52 1.57
CA ALA A 55 -4.81 17.48 2.68
C ALA A 55 -4.49 16.85 4.06
N LEU A 56 -4.82 15.58 4.26
CA LEU A 56 -4.45 14.83 5.48
C LEU A 56 -2.93 14.60 5.53
N ALA A 57 -2.30 14.27 4.41
CA ALA A 57 -0.85 14.11 4.31
C ALA A 57 -0.11 15.42 4.63
N GLN A 58 -0.61 16.57 4.15
CA GLN A 58 -0.06 17.90 4.47
C GLN A 58 -0.05 18.17 5.98
N ARG A 59 -1.05 17.66 6.71
CA ARG A 59 -1.17 17.81 8.17
C ARG A 59 -0.39 16.77 8.96
N GLY A 60 0.23 15.78 8.29
CA GLY A 60 0.89 14.66 8.95
C GLY A 60 -0.08 13.61 9.54
N ASP A 61 -1.37 13.66 9.18
CA ASP A 61 -2.34 12.64 9.58
C ASP A 61 -2.21 11.40 8.68
N TYR A 62 -1.25 10.55 9.04
CA TYR A 62 -0.96 9.32 8.28
C TYR A 62 -2.08 8.29 8.38
N ALA A 63 -2.76 8.21 9.53
CA ALA A 63 -3.86 7.27 9.72
C ALA A 63 -5.05 7.63 8.84
N GLY A 64 -5.44 8.89 8.85
CA GLY A 64 -6.50 9.42 7.97
C GLY A 64 -6.14 9.29 6.49
N CYS A 65 -4.91 9.66 6.11
CA CYS A 65 -4.41 9.54 4.74
C CYS A 65 -4.40 8.08 4.28
N ALA A 66 -3.93 7.14 5.10
CA ALA A 66 -3.92 5.72 4.81
C ALA A 66 -5.33 5.16 4.62
N LYS A 67 -6.28 5.54 5.49
CA LYS A 67 -7.68 5.12 5.40
C LYS A 67 -8.33 5.61 4.10
N GLU A 68 -8.22 6.90 3.77
CA GLU A 68 -8.82 7.49 2.58
C GLU A 68 -8.18 6.96 1.28
N SER A 69 -6.88 6.62 1.29
CA SER A 69 -6.15 6.09 0.13
C SER A 69 -6.12 4.56 0.05
N PHE A 70 -6.75 3.82 0.99
CA PHE A 70 -6.57 2.37 1.11
C PHE A 70 -6.89 1.60 -0.18
N ARG A 71 -7.96 1.94 -0.86
CA ARG A 71 -8.39 1.29 -2.12
C ARG A 71 -7.65 1.80 -3.37
N CYS A 72 -6.61 2.62 -3.22
CA CYS A 72 -5.84 3.12 -4.35
C CYS A 72 -5.07 2.01 -5.06
N VAL A 73 -5.31 1.83 -6.35
CA VAL A 73 -4.65 0.84 -7.21
C VAL A 73 -3.39 1.37 -7.90
N SER A 74 -2.91 2.55 -7.50
CA SER A 74 -1.68 3.19 -8.01
C SER A 74 -1.62 3.34 -9.55
N CYS A 75 -2.76 3.67 -10.18
CA CYS A 75 -2.86 3.85 -11.63
C CYS A 75 -2.31 5.21 -12.15
N ASP A 76 -1.96 6.13 -11.24
CA ASP A 76 -1.38 7.46 -11.50
C ASP A 76 -2.18 8.44 -12.39
N ILE A 77 -3.44 8.13 -12.72
CA ILE A 77 -4.31 9.04 -13.47
C ILE A 77 -4.46 10.39 -12.74
N CYS A 78 -4.59 10.37 -11.42
CA CYS A 78 -4.67 11.58 -10.61
C CYS A 78 -3.40 12.44 -10.72
N ALA A 79 -2.21 11.82 -10.76
CA ALA A 79 -0.93 12.52 -10.92
C ALA A 79 -0.80 13.14 -12.32
N SER A 80 -1.19 12.41 -13.37
CA SER A 80 -1.17 12.93 -14.76
C SER A 80 -2.11 14.10 -14.99
N ARG A 81 -3.20 14.20 -14.21
CA ARG A 81 -4.17 15.30 -14.27
C ARG A 81 -3.86 16.47 -13.35
N CYS A 82 -2.80 16.34 -12.53
CA CYS A 82 -2.44 17.38 -11.57
C CYS A 82 -1.63 18.51 -12.21
N PRO A 83 -2.10 19.77 -12.19
CA PRO A 83 -1.36 20.88 -12.79
C PRO A 83 -0.05 21.19 -12.06
N VAL A 84 0.05 20.80 -10.76
CA VAL A 84 1.25 21.00 -9.93
C VAL A 84 2.04 19.71 -9.71
N LYS A 85 1.75 18.65 -10.48
CA LYS A 85 2.51 17.39 -10.58
C LYS A 85 2.73 16.66 -9.25
N ILE A 86 1.72 16.61 -8.38
CA ILE A 86 1.79 15.86 -7.12
C ILE A 86 1.77 14.35 -7.41
N SER A 87 2.64 13.62 -6.74
CA SER A 87 2.73 12.15 -6.80
C SER A 87 1.71 11.48 -5.84
N HIS A 88 0.40 11.65 -6.12
CA HIS A 88 -0.69 11.26 -5.21
C HIS A 88 -0.64 9.79 -4.77
N SER A 89 -0.44 8.86 -5.69
CA SER A 89 -0.38 7.42 -5.39
C SER A 89 0.78 7.07 -4.47
N ALA A 90 1.96 7.67 -4.71
CA ALA A 90 3.14 7.47 -3.88
C ALA A 90 2.95 8.04 -2.46
N VAL A 91 2.33 9.21 -2.33
CA VAL A 91 1.96 9.80 -1.04
C VAL A 91 1.03 8.87 -0.27
N GLY A 92 -0.03 8.38 -0.90
CA GLY A 92 -0.96 7.43 -0.27
C GLY A 92 -0.28 6.11 0.13
N LEU A 93 0.61 5.59 -0.71
CA LEU A 93 1.37 4.37 -0.42
C LEU A 93 2.29 4.55 0.79
N LEU A 94 3.04 5.66 0.84
CA LEU A 94 3.93 5.97 1.97
C LEU A 94 3.13 6.10 3.27
N ALA A 95 2.01 6.83 3.26
CA ALA A 95 1.15 6.97 4.44
C ALA A 95 0.62 5.61 4.94
N ARG A 96 0.21 4.71 4.06
CA ARG A 96 -0.21 3.34 4.41
C ARG A 96 0.92 2.54 5.05
N ARG A 97 2.15 2.65 4.54
CA ARG A 97 3.33 1.97 5.10
C ARG A 97 3.70 2.52 6.47
N LEU A 98 3.70 3.84 6.64
CA LEU A 98 3.94 4.48 7.94
C LEU A 98 2.89 4.09 8.97
N MET A 99 1.61 4.10 8.58
CA MET A 99 0.53 3.63 9.44
C MET A 99 0.73 2.16 9.84
N GLY A 100 1.01 1.29 8.88
CA GLY A 100 1.18 -0.15 9.13
C GLY A 100 2.35 -0.46 10.05
N LYS A 101 3.46 0.29 9.92
CA LYS A 101 4.65 0.06 10.73
C LYS A 101 4.56 0.65 12.14
N PHE A 102 4.07 1.89 12.27
CA PHE A 102 4.21 2.67 13.52
C PHE A 102 2.90 2.86 14.28
N ILE A 103 1.74 2.77 13.62
CA ILE A 103 0.44 3.13 14.22
C ILE A 103 -0.46 1.91 14.38
N ALA A 104 -0.53 1.04 13.36
CA ALA A 104 -1.41 -0.13 13.39
C ALA A 104 -0.95 -1.15 14.44
N LYS A 105 -1.91 -1.75 15.13
CA LYS A 105 -1.63 -2.87 16.04
C LYS A 105 -1.13 -4.07 15.25
N LYS A 106 -0.07 -4.72 15.74
CA LYS A 106 0.43 -5.96 15.15
C LYS A 106 -0.61 -7.07 15.34
N SER A 107 -0.82 -7.87 14.29
CA SER A 107 -1.69 -9.04 14.34
C SER A 107 -0.96 -10.19 15.03
N VAL A 108 -1.41 -10.56 16.24
CA VAL A 108 -0.84 -11.70 17.00
C VAL A 108 -0.97 -13.02 16.24
N PRO A 109 -2.15 -13.36 15.64
CA PRO A 109 -2.29 -14.58 14.84
C PRO A 109 -1.33 -14.65 13.66
N LEU A 110 -1.12 -13.50 12.97
CA LEU A 110 -0.18 -13.42 11.85
C LEU A 110 1.26 -13.62 12.31
N ALA A 111 1.66 -12.99 13.42
CA ALA A 111 3.00 -13.15 13.97
C ALA A 111 3.28 -14.62 14.32
N LYS A 112 2.32 -15.30 14.97
CA LYS A 112 2.41 -16.74 15.28
C LYS A 112 2.57 -17.57 13.99
N ARG A 113 1.78 -17.31 12.97
CA ARG A 113 1.86 -18.02 11.67
C ARG A 113 3.24 -17.81 11.01
N VAL A 114 3.79 -16.61 11.08
CA VAL A 114 5.13 -16.32 10.55
C VAL A 114 6.20 -17.15 11.28
N GLU A 115 6.13 -17.27 12.60
CA GLU A 115 7.06 -18.10 13.36
C GLU A 115 6.91 -19.60 13.04
N GLU A 116 5.70 -20.10 12.86
CA GLU A 116 5.43 -21.46 12.40
C GLU A 116 6.06 -21.74 11.03
N ILE A 117 5.92 -20.79 10.09
CA ILE A 117 6.55 -20.90 8.76
C ILE A 117 8.08 -20.91 8.86
N LYS A 118 8.66 -20.01 9.66
CA LYS A 118 10.12 -19.95 9.87
C LYS A 118 10.66 -21.22 10.53
N ALA A 119 9.87 -21.84 11.42
CA ALA A 119 10.20 -23.11 12.05
C ALA A 119 10.05 -24.33 11.13
N GLY A 120 9.58 -24.14 9.89
CA GLY A 120 9.42 -25.21 8.91
C GLY A 120 8.16 -26.07 9.12
N ALA A 121 7.17 -25.60 9.87
CA ALA A 121 5.98 -26.40 10.23
C ALA A 121 5.19 -26.94 9.03
N TYR A 122 5.39 -26.36 7.84
CA TYR A 122 4.65 -26.74 6.63
C TYR A 122 5.52 -27.33 5.53
N VAL A 123 6.82 -27.58 5.80
CA VAL A 123 7.77 -28.04 4.76
C VAL A 123 7.35 -29.40 4.20
N ASP A 124 7.09 -30.37 5.08
CA ASP A 124 6.73 -31.74 4.67
C ASP A 124 5.41 -31.77 3.87
N GLU A 125 4.41 -30.96 4.28
CA GLU A 125 3.13 -30.85 3.57
C GLU A 125 3.31 -30.22 2.18
N ILE A 126 4.12 -29.18 2.07
CA ILE A 126 4.42 -28.50 0.79
C ILE A 126 5.20 -29.44 -0.14
N GLU A 127 6.15 -30.21 0.40
CA GLU A 127 6.89 -31.18 -0.37
C GLU A 127 5.98 -32.31 -0.87
N ALA A 128 5.12 -32.84 -0.01
CA ALA A 128 4.12 -33.85 -0.40
C ALA A 128 3.21 -33.33 -1.53
N LEU A 129 2.71 -32.09 -1.42
CA LEU A 129 1.89 -31.45 -2.46
C LEU A 129 2.67 -31.27 -3.77
N SER A 130 3.96 -30.95 -3.72
CA SER A 130 4.78 -30.73 -4.92
C SER A 130 4.99 -32.00 -5.75
N HIS A 131 4.89 -33.18 -5.13
CA HIS A 131 5.02 -34.48 -5.80
C HIS A 131 3.67 -35.09 -6.23
N MET A 132 2.55 -34.44 -5.95
CA MET A 132 1.23 -34.93 -6.35
C MET A 132 0.94 -34.68 -7.84
N SER A 133 0.14 -35.58 -8.44
CA SER A 133 -0.36 -35.37 -9.80
C SER A 133 -1.39 -34.23 -9.85
N SER A 134 -1.49 -33.58 -11.01
CA SER A 134 -2.45 -32.48 -11.22
C SER A 134 -3.90 -32.86 -10.88
N ASP A 135 -4.29 -34.12 -11.15
CA ASP A 135 -5.64 -34.59 -10.84
C ASP A 135 -5.87 -34.79 -9.34
N ALA A 136 -4.84 -35.26 -8.61
CA ALA A 136 -4.89 -35.36 -7.15
C ALA A 136 -5.00 -33.97 -6.50
N LEU A 137 -4.18 -33.01 -6.96
CA LEU A 137 -4.23 -31.62 -6.48
C LEU A 137 -5.58 -30.97 -6.75
N ARG A 138 -6.18 -31.22 -7.94
CA ARG A 138 -7.51 -30.69 -8.28
C ARG A 138 -8.59 -31.22 -7.34
N ARG A 139 -8.58 -32.52 -7.03
CA ARG A 139 -9.53 -33.12 -6.07
C ARG A 139 -9.39 -32.51 -4.68
N LEU A 140 -8.17 -32.34 -4.18
CA LEU A 140 -7.93 -31.69 -2.88
C LEU A 140 -8.42 -30.24 -2.89
N TYR A 141 -8.20 -29.52 -3.98
CA TYR A 141 -8.67 -28.14 -4.13
C TYR A 141 -10.21 -28.04 -4.11
N GLU A 142 -10.92 -28.98 -4.75
CA GLU A 142 -12.38 -29.03 -4.77
C GLU A 142 -12.98 -29.40 -3.41
N GLN A 143 -12.25 -30.18 -2.60
CA GLN A 143 -12.67 -30.62 -1.26
C GLN A 143 -12.29 -29.65 -0.15
N ARG A 144 -11.57 -28.57 -0.46
CA ARG A 144 -11.16 -27.58 0.55
C ARG A 144 -12.38 -26.95 1.22
N ASP A 145 -12.25 -26.67 2.53
CA ASP A 145 -13.23 -25.88 3.26
C ASP A 145 -13.10 -24.41 2.80
N ILE A 146 -14.13 -23.93 2.13
CA ILE A 146 -14.21 -22.54 1.66
C ILE A 146 -15.16 -21.83 2.58
N GLU A 147 -14.70 -20.76 3.22
CA GLU A 147 -15.56 -19.89 4.01
C GLU A 147 -16.76 -19.43 3.14
N LYS A 148 -17.96 -19.70 3.66
CA LYS A 148 -19.23 -19.33 3.01
C LYS A 148 -19.62 -17.92 3.35
#